data_b1073f7b2ccc0019e761a2dc560b3f0a
#
_entry.id   b1073f7b2ccc0019e761a2dc560b3f0a
#
_cell.length_a   1.000
_cell.length_b   1.000
_cell.length_c   1.000
_cell.angle_alpha   90.00
_cell.angle_beta   90.00
_cell.angle_gamma   90.00
#
_symmetry.space_group_name_H-M   'P 1'
#
loop_
_entity.id
_entity.type
_entity.pdbx_description
1 polymer ?
#
loop_
_entity_poly.entity_id
_entity_poly.type
_entity_poly.pdbx_seq_one_letter_code
_entity_poly.pdbx_strand_id
1 'polypeptide(L)'
;LVAHSPLTALGAFSGLALLLIMLATKISGTTSLNLFEFAHPLHVFLSAFATIATFRRAHGMGFWKTVFIGYLGSVGICTISDCVIPYLSEWILGFPNRGFHFCFIEDWWIVNPIAFVGTWLGVVLSKTKLPHAFHVFVNTRASLFHITSSMTTSPTVFYIFAIGFFLFISVLIPCCTSDIIFPLFFVECKNREKCGHKH
;
A
#
# COMPACT_ATOMS: atom_id res chain seq x y z
N LEU A 1 -9.04 -5.89 11.13
CA LEU A 1 -7.83 -6.66 10.91
C LEU A 1 -8.14 -8.12 10.53
N VAL A 2 -8.84 -8.88 11.36
CA VAL A 2 -9.12 -10.31 11.11
C VAL A 2 -9.88 -10.55 9.81
N ALA A 3 -10.86 -9.71 9.46
CA ALA A 3 -11.65 -9.85 8.23
C ALA A 3 -10.85 -9.61 6.93
N HIS A 4 -9.73 -8.88 6.99
CA HIS A 4 -8.86 -8.58 5.84
C HIS A 4 -7.66 -9.51 5.73
N SER A 5 -7.31 -10.24 6.81
CA SER A 5 -6.12 -11.09 6.83
C SER A 5 -6.11 -12.18 5.74
N PRO A 6 -7.22 -12.85 5.37
CA PRO A 6 -7.16 -13.85 4.31
C PRO A 6 -6.81 -13.27 2.94
N LEU A 7 -7.30 -12.06 2.63
CA LEU A 7 -6.99 -11.39 1.38
C LEU A 7 -5.53 -10.92 1.34
N THR A 8 -5.03 -10.40 2.48
CA THR A 8 -3.63 -10.02 2.63
C THR A 8 -2.72 -11.24 2.53
N ALA A 9 -3.10 -12.37 3.14
CA ALA A 9 -2.37 -13.62 2.99
C ALA A 9 -2.31 -14.07 1.53
N LEU A 10 -3.44 -14.02 0.79
CA LEU A 10 -3.48 -14.34 -0.62
C LEU A 10 -2.57 -13.40 -1.43
N GLY A 11 -2.56 -12.11 -1.11
CA GLY A 11 -1.64 -11.12 -1.67
C GLY A 11 -0.19 -11.51 -1.43
N ALA A 12 0.19 -11.81 -0.19
CA ALA A 12 1.54 -12.22 0.19
C ALA A 12 1.97 -13.54 -0.51
N PHE A 13 1.10 -14.55 -0.55
CA PHE A 13 1.38 -15.80 -1.29
C PHE A 13 1.60 -15.55 -2.78
N SER A 14 0.78 -14.69 -3.40
CA SER A 14 0.97 -14.32 -4.81
C SER A 14 2.25 -13.50 -5.03
N GLY A 15 2.67 -12.71 -4.03
CA GLY A 15 3.95 -12.02 -4.03
C GLY A 15 5.13 -12.98 -3.94
N LEU A 16 5.05 -13.99 -3.06
CA LEU A 16 6.06 -15.05 -2.99
C LEU A 16 6.15 -15.86 -4.28
N ALA A 17 5.02 -16.22 -4.89
CA ALA A 17 5.01 -16.89 -6.19
C ALA A 17 5.71 -16.04 -7.26
N LEU A 18 5.46 -14.73 -7.28
CA LEU A 18 6.14 -13.81 -8.18
C LEU A 18 7.65 -13.72 -7.85
N LEU A 19 8.04 -13.67 -6.57
CA LEU A 19 9.44 -13.72 -6.17
C LEU A 19 10.15 -14.95 -6.75
N LEU A 20 9.53 -16.13 -6.63
CA LEU A 20 10.12 -17.37 -7.18
C LEU A 20 10.29 -17.31 -8.71
N ILE A 21 9.31 -16.71 -9.41
CA ILE A 21 9.42 -16.47 -10.86
C ILE A 21 10.56 -15.50 -11.17
N MET A 22 10.67 -14.39 -10.43
CA MET A 22 11.75 -13.40 -10.60
C MET A 22 13.12 -14.02 -10.39
N LEU A 23 13.26 -14.90 -9.38
CA LEU A 23 14.50 -15.63 -9.11
C LEU A 23 14.83 -16.63 -10.23
N ALA A 24 13.83 -17.38 -10.71
CA ALA A 24 14.01 -18.35 -11.81
C ALA A 24 14.40 -17.66 -13.13
N THR A 25 13.84 -16.48 -13.39
CA THR A 25 14.12 -15.68 -14.59
C THR A 25 15.32 -14.74 -14.44
N LYS A 26 15.95 -14.72 -13.25
CA LYS A 26 17.12 -13.88 -12.91
C LYS A 26 16.88 -12.39 -13.20
N ILE A 27 15.72 -11.87 -12.84
CA ILE A 27 15.40 -10.46 -12.99
C ILE A 27 16.43 -9.62 -12.20
N SER A 28 16.98 -8.59 -12.84
CA SER A 28 17.98 -7.71 -12.22
C SER A 28 17.37 -6.77 -11.20
N GLY A 29 18.16 -6.29 -10.23
CA GLY A 29 17.74 -5.26 -9.28
C GLY A 29 17.28 -3.97 -9.98
N THR A 30 17.92 -3.56 -11.07
CA THR A 30 17.50 -2.41 -11.87
C THR A 30 16.11 -2.60 -12.48
N THR A 31 15.81 -3.80 -13.00
CA THR A 31 14.47 -4.10 -13.51
C THR A 31 13.44 -4.08 -12.39
N SER A 32 13.79 -4.60 -11.21
CA SER A 32 12.93 -4.53 -10.02
C SER A 32 12.65 -3.09 -9.61
N LEU A 33 13.66 -2.22 -9.65
CA LEU A 33 13.50 -0.78 -9.35
C LEU A 33 12.54 -0.12 -10.35
N ASN A 34 12.71 -0.34 -11.66
CA ASN A 34 11.80 0.21 -12.67
C ASN A 34 10.34 -0.29 -12.49
N LEU A 35 10.17 -1.55 -12.08
CA LEU A 35 8.86 -2.10 -11.75
C LEU A 35 8.27 -1.46 -10.49
N PHE A 36 9.10 -1.14 -9.51
CA PHE A 36 8.70 -0.40 -8.31
C PHE A 36 8.24 1.02 -8.66
N GLU A 37 9.00 1.75 -9.48
CA GLU A 37 8.66 3.11 -9.93
C GLU A 37 7.30 3.18 -10.66
N PHE A 38 6.88 2.08 -11.27
CA PHE A 38 5.54 1.96 -11.86
C PHE A 38 4.48 1.52 -10.84
N ALA A 39 4.78 0.52 -10.02
CA ALA A 39 3.81 -0.09 -9.11
C ALA A 39 3.46 0.83 -7.94
N HIS A 40 4.43 1.61 -7.42
CA HIS A 40 4.21 2.51 -6.29
C HIS A 40 3.21 3.64 -6.61
N PRO A 41 3.34 4.43 -7.69
CA PRO A 41 2.33 5.43 -8.04
C PRO A 41 0.94 4.82 -8.30
N LEU A 42 0.88 3.64 -8.92
CA LEU A 42 -0.39 2.93 -9.11
C LEU A 42 -1.01 2.53 -7.76
N HIS A 43 -0.20 2.08 -6.80
CA HIS A 43 -0.66 1.78 -5.45
C HIS A 43 -1.18 3.05 -4.74
N VAL A 44 -0.46 4.16 -4.82
CA VAL A 44 -0.89 5.47 -4.25
C VAL A 44 -2.24 5.90 -4.84
N PHE A 45 -2.42 5.78 -6.16
CA PHE A 45 -3.69 6.06 -6.83
C PHE A 45 -4.84 5.23 -6.28
N LEU A 46 -4.63 3.91 -6.21
CA LEU A 46 -5.65 2.97 -5.72
C LEU A 46 -5.97 3.19 -4.24
N SER A 47 -4.96 3.50 -3.43
CA SER A 47 -5.12 3.82 -2.02
C SER A 47 -5.92 5.09 -1.82
N ALA A 48 -5.59 6.17 -2.54
CA ALA A 48 -6.33 7.44 -2.49
C ALA A 48 -7.80 7.23 -2.89
N PHE A 49 -8.02 6.50 -3.99
CA PHE A 49 -9.37 6.17 -4.46
C PHE A 49 -10.16 5.35 -3.43
N ALA A 50 -9.57 4.27 -2.89
CA ALA A 50 -10.23 3.36 -1.95
C ALA A 50 -10.56 4.07 -0.62
N THR A 51 -9.59 4.81 -0.07
CA THR A 51 -9.75 5.60 1.17
C THR A 51 -10.92 6.57 1.05
N ILE A 52 -10.99 7.34 -0.04
CA ILE A 52 -12.05 8.33 -0.24
C ILE A 52 -13.39 7.69 -0.58
N ALA A 53 -13.42 6.64 -1.39
CA ALA A 53 -14.66 5.92 -1.69
C ALA A 53 -15.27 5.31 -0.42
N THR A 54 -14.45 4.79 0.48
CA THR A 54 -14.88 4.27 1.78
C THR A 54 -15.34 5.38 2.71
N PHE A 55 -14.56 6.46 2.83
CA PHE A 55 -14.85 7.59 3.69
C PHE A 55 -16.18 8.29 3.32
N ARG A 56 -16.42 8.57 2.05
CA ARG A 56 -17.66 9.23 1.60
C ARG A 56 -18.91 8.38 1.75
N ARG A 57 -18.80 7.07 1.70
CA ARG A 57 -19.95 6.18 1.98
C ARG A 57 -20.41 6.28 3.44
N ALA A 58 -19.46 6.48 4.35
CA ALA A 58 -19.73 6.53 5.77
C ALA A 58 -20.21 7.93 6.21
N HIS A 59 -19.71 9.01 5.60
CA HIS A 59 -19.86 10.37 6.13
C HIS A 59 -19.87 11.43 5.01
N GLY A 60 -20.87 12.31 5.03
CA GLY A 60 -20.92 13.50 4.18
C GLY A 60 -20.05 14.61 4.76
N MET A 61 -18.84 14.79 4.25
CA MET A 61 -17.93 15.85 4.71
C MET A 61 -17.59 16.85 3.60
N GLY A 62 -17.12 18.04 4.02
CA GLY A 62 -16.72 19.10 3.09
C GLY A 62 -15.57 18.66 2.17
N PHE A 63 -15.54 19.21 0.96
CA PHE A 63 -14.59 18.88 -0.09
C PHE A 63 -13.12 18.91 0.37
N TRP A 64 -12.70 19.98 1.04
CA TRP A 64 -11.30 20.15 1.47
C TRP A 64 -10.85 19.12 2.51
N LYS A 65 -11.72 18.77 3.48
CA LYS A 65 -11.42 17.69 4.45
C LYS A 65 -11.25 16.36 3.72
N THR A 66 -12.11 16.08 2.73
CA THR A 66 -12.03 14.86 1.92
C THR A 66 -10.72 14.77 1.15
N VAL A 67 -10.30 15.86 0.50
CA VAL A 67 -9.02 15.94 -0.24
C VAL A 67 -7.83 15.72 0.69
N PHE A 68 -7.83 16.39 1.85
CA PHE A 68 -6.76 16.26 2.83
C PHE A 68 -6.61 14.82 3.35
N ILE A 69 -7.73 14.18 3.70
CA ILE A 69 -7.76 12.79 4.17
C ILE A 69 -7.29 11.83 3.07
N GLY A 70 -7.77 12.01 1.84
CA GLY A 70 -7.36 11.17 0.71
C GLY A 70 -5.87 11.28 0.41
N TYR A 71 -5.34 12.49 0.38
CA TYR A 71 -3.92 12.73 0.14
C TYR A 71 -3.05 12.19 1.28
N LEU A 72 -3.31 12.58 2.52
CA LEU A 72 -2.50 12.17 3.66
C LEU A 72 -2.58 10.65 3.90
N GLY A 73 -3.79 10.07 3.76
CA GLY A 73 -4.00 8.64 3.90
C GLY A 73 -3.31 7.82 2.82
N SER A 74 -3.31 8.29 1.56
CA SER A 74 -2.64 7.56 0.49
C SER A 74 -1.13 7.76 0.51
N VAL A 75 -0.65 8.99 0.39
CA VAL A 75 0.80 9.27 0.28
C VAL A 75 1.54 8.85 1.54
N GLY A 76 1.05 9.24 2.73
CA GLY A 76 1.71 8.92 3.99
C GLY A 76 1.77 7.42 4.28
N ILE A 77 0.64 6.73 4.10
CA ILE A 77 0.54 5.31 4.45
C ILE A 77 1.17 4.43 3.37
N CYS A 78 1.04 4.78 2.07
CA CYS A 78 1.76 4.07 1.01
C CYS A 78 3.28 4.22 1.14
N THR A 79 3.80 5.36 1.57
CA THR A 79 5.22 5.51 1.89
C THR A 79 5.65 4.53 2.98
N ILE A 80 4.82 4.32 4.02
CA ILE A 80 5.13 3.34 5.07
C ILE A 80 5.14 1.92 4.51
N SER A 81 4.13 1.54 3.71
CA SER A 81 4.02 0.19 3.17
C SER A 81 5.07 -0.17 2.13
N ASP A 82 5.36 0.76 1.22
CA ASP A 82 6.15 0.47 0.02
C ASP A 82 7.61 0.87 0.15
N CYS A 83 7.93 1.79 1.08
CA CYS A 83 9.29 2.30 1.25
C CYS A 83 9.85 1.99 2.64
N VAL A 84 9.16 2.36 3.73
CA VAL A 84 9.72 2.21 5.09
C VAL A 84 9.82 0.74 5.51
N ILE A 85 8.75 -0.04 5.40
CA ILE A 85 8.76 -1.45 5.82
C ILE A 85 9.67 -2.30 4.91
N PRO A 86 9.65 -2.18 3.57
CA PRO A 86 10.63 -2.80 2.70
C PRO A 86 12.07 -2.45 3.06
N TYR A 87 12.39 -1.17 3.23
CA TYR A 87 13.72 -0.74 3.66
C TYR A 87 14.17 -1.36 5.00
N LEU A 88 13.26 -1.42 5.98
CA LEU A 88 13.53 -2.10 7.25
C LEU A 88 13.82 -3.59 7.04
N SER A 89 13.10 -4.25 6.13
CA SER A 89 13.36 -5.64 5.78
C SER A 89 14.75 -5.83 5.16
N GLU A 90 15.13 -4.95 4.24
CA GLU A 90 16.46 -4.93 3.61
C GLU A 90 17.57 -4.73 4.64
N TRP A 91 17.34 -3.84 5.60
CA TRP A 91 18.27 -3.57 6.69
C TRP A 91 18.44 -4.77 7.62
N ILE A 92 17.32 -5.41 8.02
CA ILE A 92 17.33 -6.58 8.91
C ILE A 92 17.94 -7.79 8.20
N LEU A 93 17.66 -7.96 6.91
CA LEU A 93 18.18 -9.07 6.11
C LEU A 93 19.60 -8.85 5.60
N GLY A 94 20.18 -7.66 5.82
CA GLY A 94 21.57 -7.36 5.47
C GLY A 94 21.80 -7.23 3.97
N PHE A 95 20.81 -6.81 3.17
CA PHE A 95 21.00 -6.63 1.73
C PHE A 95 21.97 -5.49 1.43
N PRO A 96 22.88 -5.66 0.44
CA PRO A 96 23.98 -4.71 0.23
C PRO A 96 23.56 -3.38 -0.41
N ASN A 97 22.59 -3.39 -1.33
CA ASN A 97 22.14 -2.23 -2.09
C ASN A 97 20.88 -1.57 -1.49
N ARG A 98 20.86 -1.43 -0.17
CA ARG A 98 19.75 -0.80 0.53
C ARG A 98 19.56 0.64 0.10
N GLY A 99 18.36 1.01 -0.29
CA GLY A 99 17.99 2.38 -0.62
C GLY A 99 16.72 2.79 0.11
N PHE A 100 16.76 3.92 0.81
CA PHE A 100 15.57 4.52 1.36
C PHE A 100 15.06 5.58 0.40
N HIS A 101 13.88 5.33 -0.19
CA HIS A 101 13.28 6.22 -1.17
C HIS A 101 12.09 6.97 -0.56
N PHE A 102 12.19 8.31 -0.52
CA PHE A 102 11.06 9.16 -0.22
C PHE A 102 10.31 9.50 -1.51
N CYS A 103 9.55 8.53 -2.06
CA CYS A 103 8.92 8.67 -3.37
C CYS A 103 8.04 9.91 -3.51
N PHE A 104 7.39 10.40 -2.43
CA PHE A 104 6.59 11.62 -2.49
C PHE A 104 7.43 12.92 -2.60
N ILE A 105 8.76 12.83 -2.38
CA ILE A 105 9.71 13.93 -2.55
C ILE A 105 10.52 13.72 -3.83
N GLU A 106 11.07 12.51 -4.04
CA GLU A 106 11.92 12.17 -5.18
C GLU A 106 11.12 12.17 -6.48
N ASP A 107 9.94 11.53 -6.46
CA ASP A 107 9.02 11.42 -7.59
C ASP A 107 7.78 12.31 -7.41
N TRP A 108 7.93 13.47 -6.77
CA TRP A 108 6.83 14.36 -6.41
C TRP A 108 5.92 14.72 -7.59
N TRP A 109 6.47 14.81 -8.77
CA TRP A 109 5.81 15.19 -10.02
C TRP A 109 4.90 14.08 -10.59
N ILE A 110 5.04 12.84 -10.14
CA ILE A 110 4.14 11.71 -10.46
C ILE A 110 3.26 11.38 -9.26
N VAL A 111 3.86 11.14 -8.09
CA VAL A 111 3.17 10.62 -6.91
C VAL A 111 2.09 11.58 -6.42
N ASN A 112 2.40 12.87 -6.30
CA ASN A 112 1.44 13.85 -5.80
C ASN A 112 0.26 14.08 -6.77
N PRO A 113 0.46 14.33 -8.08
CA PRO A 113 -0.67 14.45 -9.00
C PRO A 113 -1.55 13.19 -9.06
N ILE A 114 -0.95 12.00 -9.04
CA ILE A 114 -1.69 10.74 -9.06
C ILE A 114 -2.52 10.56 -7.79
N ALA A 115 -2.00 10.95 -6.61
CA ALA A 115 -2.76 10.93 -5.36
C ALA A 115 -3.99 11.87 -5.45
N PHE A 116 -3.84 13.06 -6.02
CA PHE A 116 -4.96 13.98 -6.23
C PHE A 116 -5.99 13.43 -7.22
N VAL A 117 -5.56 12.83 -8.33
CA VAL A 117 -6.45 12.20 -9.31
C VAL A 117 -7.22 11.04 -8.67
N GLY A 118 -6.55 10.17 -7.90
CA GLY A 118 -7.17 9.07 -7.14
C GLY A 118 -8.20 9.58 -6.15
N THR A 119 -7.86 10.63 -5.39
CA THR A 119 -8.77 11.29 -4.46
C THR A 119 -10.01 11.85 -5.18
N TRP A 120 -9.80 12.59 -6.29
CA TRP A 120 -10.89 13.17 -7.08
C TRP A 120 -11.83 12.10 -7.63
N LEU A 121 -11.28 11.04 -8.22
CA LEU A 121 -12.07 9.91 -8.70
C LEU A 121 -12.82 9.20 -7.56
N GLY A 122 -12.21 9.04 -6.39
CA GLY A 122 -12.87 8.51 -5.20
C GLY A 122 -14.07 9.35 -4.76
N VAL A 123 -13.98 10.69 -4.92
CA VAL A 123 -15.10 11.60 -4.70
C VAL A 123 -16.23 11.38 -5.71
N VAL A 124 -15.91 11.27 -7.00
CA VAL A 124 -16.90 11.15 -8.09
C VAL A 124 -17.52 9.75 -8.10
N LEU A 125 -16.69 8.71 -7.96
CA LEU A 125 -17.08 7.30 -8.10
C LEU A 125 -17.30 6.60 -6.75
N SER A 126 -17.69 7.33 -5.72
CA SER A 126 -17.88 6.81 -4.34
C SER A 126 -18.79 5.59 -4.21
N LYS A 127 -19.64 5.31 -5.21
CA LYS A 127 -20.55 4.15 -5.22
C LYS A 127 -19.89 2.86 -5.75
N THR A 128 -18.75 2.94 -6.42
CA THR A 128 -18.05 1.78 -6.95
C THR A 128 -17.36 1.01 -5.83
N LYS A 129 -17.56 -0.31 -5.81
CA LYS A 129 -16.77 -1.22 -4.98
C LYS A 129 -15.49 -1.49 -5.76
N LEU A 130 -14.49 -0.61 -5.67
CA LEU A 130 -13.16 -0.99 -6.16
C LEU A 130 -12.73 -2.24 -5.39
N PRO A 131 -12.31 -3.29 -6.06
CA PRO A 131 -11.92 -4.50 -5.35
C PRO A 131 -10.74 -4.16 -4.43
N HIS A 132 -10.96 -4.17 -3.13
CA HIS A 132 -9.89 -4.10 -2.13
C HIS A 132 -8.77 -5.12 -2.44
N ALA A 133 -9.15 -6.25 -3.05
CA ALA A 133 -8.23 -7.23 -3.59
C ALA A 133 -7.19 -6.65 -4.56
N PHE A 134 -7.62 -5.77 -5.48
CA PHE A 134 -6.70 -5.19 -6.45
C PHE A 134 -5.71 -4.21 -5.81
N HIS A 135 -6.18 -3.41 -4.85
CA HIS A 135 -5.32 -2.54 -4.05
C HIS A 135 -4.26 -3.34 -3.29
N VAL A 136 -4.67 -4.38 -2.54
CA VAL A 136 -3.76 -5.29 -1.82
C VAL A 136 -2.77 -5.97 -2.77
N PHE A 137 -3.24 -6.39 -3.94
CA PHE A 137 -2.39 -7.03 -4.94
C PHE A 137 -1.29 -6.09 -5.45
N VAL A 138 -1.62 -4.84 -5.78
CA VAL A 138 -0.63 -3.85 -6.27
C VAL A 138 0.34 -3.44 -5.16
N ASN A 139 -0.15 -3.23 -3.92
CA ASN A 139 0.68 -2.96 -2.75
C ASN A 139 1.75 -4.05 -2.55
N THR A 140 1.33 -5.33 -2.57
CA THR A 140 2.27 -6.44 -2.41
C THR A 140 3.37 -6.44 -3.48
N ARG A 141 3.04 -6.04 -4.74
CA ARG A 141 4.03 -5.94 -5.82
C ARG A 141 4.98 -4.77 -5.60
N ALA A 142 4.48 -3.60 -5.24
CA ALA A 142 5.33 -2.46 -4.95
C ALA A 142 6.34 -2.79 -3.85
N SER A 143 5.89 -3.34 -2.72
CA SER A 143 6.76 -3.77 -1.62
C SER A 143 7.77 -4.85 -2.05
N LEU A 144 7.33 -5.83 -2.85
CA LEU A 144 8.21 -6.89 -3.38
C LEU A 144 9.30 -6.32 -4.29
N PHE A 145 8.93 -5.46 -5.23
CA PHE A 145 9.87 -4.87 -6.18
C PHE A 145 10.90 -3.98 -5.48
N HIS A 146 10.49 -3.26 -4.44
CA HIS A 146 11.42 -2.51 -3.60
C HIS A 146 12.44 -3.45 -2.95
N ILE A 147 12.00 -4.48 -2.23
CA ILE A 147 12.89 -5.44 -1.56
C ILE A 147 13.83 -6.12 -2.56
N THR A 148 13.31 -6.54 -3.73
CA THR A 148 14.13 -7.26 -4.72
C THR A 148 15.09 -6.35 -5.48
N SER A 149 14.88 -5.03 -5.50
CA SER A 149 15.83 -4.08 -6.10
C SER A 149 17.16 -4.05 -5.35
N SER A 150 17.15 -4.30 -4.06
CA SER A 150 18.35 -4.31 -3.20
C SER A 150 19.11 -5.65 -3.17
N MET A 151 18.51 -6.72 -3.77
CA MET A 151 19.09 -8.06 -3.78
C MET A 151 20.16 -8.20 -4.88
N THR A 152 21.33 -8.75 -4.51
CA THR A 152 22.44 -9.04 -5.46
C THR A 152 22.62 -10.52 -5.74
N THR A 153 22.17 -11.38 -4.84
CA THR A 153 22.34 -12.83 -4.91
C THR A 153 21.02 -13.55 -4.69
N SER A 154 20.92 -14.77 -5.19
CA SER A 154 19.75 -15.61 -4.93
C SER A 154 19.60 -15.88 -3.44
N PRO A 155 18.43 -15.57 -2.84
CA PRO A 155 18.19 -15.73 -1.43
C PRO A 155 18.12 -17.22 -1.05
N THR A 156 18.55 -17.55 0.16
CA THR A 156 18.29 -18.88 0.76
C THR A 156 16.81 -19.02 1.10
N VAL A 157 16.39 -20.23 1.40
CA VAL A 157 15.00 -20.54 1.82
C VAL A 157 14.57 -19.68 3.01
N PHE A 158 15.47 -19.42 3.96
CA PHE A 158 15.20 -18.55 5.10
C PHE A 158 14.81 -17.12 4.65
N TYR A 159 15.57 -16.53 3.72
CA TYR A 159 15.27 -15.20 3.20
C TYR A 159 13.93 -15.14 2.45
N ILE A 160 13.55 -16.19 1.74
CA ILE A 160 12.26 -16.27 1.06
C ILE A 160 11.10 -16.19 2.05
N PHE A 161 11.18 -16.95 3.16
CA PHE A 161 10.17 -16.87 4.21
C PHE A 161 10.17 -15.51 4.92
N ALA A 162 11.34 -14.94 5.19
CA ALA A 162 11.47 -13.63 5.82
C ALA A 162 10.89 -12.52 4.91
N ILE A 163 11.17 -12.54 3.60
CA ILE A 163 10.55 -11.62 2.63
C ILE A 163 9.03 -11.79 2.65
N GLY A 164 8.52 -13.02 2.64
CA GLY A 164 7.08 -13.29 2.73
C GLY A 164 6.43 -12.72 3.97
N PHE A 165 7.10 -12.82 5.11
CA PHE A 165 6.66 -12.21 6.37
C PHE A 165 6.61 -10.68 6.27
N PHE A 166 7.66 -10.05 5.75
CA PHE A 166 7.68 -8.59 5.56
C PHE A 166 6.64 -8.11 4.54
N LEU A 167 6.43 -8.84 3.45
CA LEU A 167 5.34 -8.56 2.51
C LEU A 167 3.96 -8.62 3.17
N PHE A 168 3.74 -9.61 4.01
CA PHE A 168 2.48 -9.72 4.76
C PHE A 168 2.27 -8.52 5.70
N ILE A 169 3.31 -8.13 6.45
CA ILE A 169 3.27 -6.98 7.38
C ILE A 169 3.12 -5.65 6.62
N SER A 170 3.86 -5.45 5.53
CA SER A 170 3.81 -4.21 4.73
C SER A 170 2.44 -3.97 4.10
N VAL A 171 1.67 -5.02 3.88
CA VAL A 171 0.30 -4.91 3.38
C VAL A 171 -0.72 -4.84 4.51
N LEU A 172 -0.64 -5.73 5.50
CA LEU A 172 -1.65 -5.84 6.55
C LEU A 172 -1.78 -4.56 7.38
N ILE A 173 -0.66 -4.03 7.88
CA ILE A 173 -0.70 -2.89 8.79
C ILE A 173 -1.09 -1.60 8.05
N PRO A 174 -0.40 -1.18 6.96
CA PRO A 174 -0.73 0.06 6.28
C PRO A 174 -2.10 0.04 5.59
N CYS A 175 -2.47 -1.02 4.86
CA CYS A 175 -3.77 -1.10 4.21
C CYS A 175 -4.92 -1.03 5.21
N CYS A 176 -4.83 -1.77 6.32
CA CYS A 176 -5.87 -1.70 7.34
C CYS A 176 -5.92 -0.34 8.02
N THR A 177 -4.77 0.31 8.20
CA THR A 177 -4.69 1.65 8.79
C THR A 177 -5.26 2.70 7.84
N SER A 178 -4.87 2.67 6.56
CA SER A 178 -5.34 3.61 5.54
C SER A 178 -6.85 3.53 5.30
N ASP A 179 -7.35 2.32 5.10
CA ASP A 179 -8.70 2.14 4.58
C ASP A 179 -9.76 2.13 5.68
N ILE A 180 -9.37 1.82 6.93
CA ILE A 180 -10.30 1.64 8.03
C ILE A 180 -10.03 2.63 9.17
N ILE A 181 -8.83 2.64 9.73
CA ILE A 181 -8.54 3.36 10.96
C ILE A 181 -8.39 4.85 10.69
N PHE A 182 -7.59 5.22 9.69
CA PHE A 182 -7.27 6.62 9.39
C PHE A 182 -8.51 7.46 9.06
N PRO A 183 -9.45 7.03 8.19
CA PRO A 183 -10.66 7.79 7.94
C PRO A 183 -11.54 7.98 9.19
N LEU A 184 -11.55 7.01 10.12
CA LEU A 184 -12.36 7.07 11.33
C LEU A 184 -11.90 8.14 12.32
N PHE A 185 -10.61 8.50 12.35
CA PHE A 185 -10.11 9.56 13.21
C PHE A 185 -10.70 10.95 12.88
N PHE A 186 -11.15 11.15 11.66
CA PHE A 186 -11.69 12.43 11.19
C PHE A 186 -13.21 12.51 11.24
N VAL A 187 -13.85 11.46 11.74
CA VAL A 187 -15.30 11.37 11.85
C VAL A 187 -15.75 11.93 13.21
N GLU A 188 -16.37 13.09 13.21
CA GLU A 188 -17.13 13.56 14.36
C GLU A 188 -18.43 12.75 14.46
N CYS A 189 -18.58 11.93 15.48
CA CYS A 189 -19.86 11.29 15.82
C CYS A 189 -20.88 12.36 16.25
N LYS A 190 -21.62 12.91 15.27
CA LYS A 190 -22.64 13.93 15.49
C LYS A 190 -23.93 13.37 16.16
N ASN A 191 -24.06 12.04 16.23
CA ASN A 191 -25.15 11.36 16.95
C ASN A 191 -24.62 10.06 17.57
N ARG A 192 -24.39 10.07 18.87
CA ARG A 192 -23.99 8.87 19.66
C ARG A 192 -24.95 7.67 19.49
N GLU A 193 -26.22 7.91 19.19
CA GLU A 193 -27.22 6.85 18.96
C GLU A 193 -27.04 6.07 17.65
N LYS A 194 -26.41 6.64 16.62
CA LYS A 194 -26.15 5.97 15.35
C LYS A 194 -24.79 5.27 15.27
N CYS A 195 -23.89 5.56 16.21
CA CYS A 195 -22.57 4.90 16.34
C CYS A 195 -22.59 3.75 17.35
N GLY A 196 -23.71 3.50 18.02
CA GLY A 196 -23.90 2.41 18.98
C GLY A 196 -24.12 1.09 18.27
N HIS A 197 -23.15 0.24 18.40
CA HIS A 197 -23.18 -1.22 18.40
C HIS A 197 -24.44 -1.91 17.89
N LYS A 198 -24.36 -2.49 16.70
CA LYS A 198 -24.98 -3.79 16.46
C LYS A 198 -23.91 -4.86 16.65
N HIS A 199 -23.99 -5.51 17.81
CA HIS A 199 -23.32 -6.78 18.06
C HIS A 199 -23.79 -7.85 17.09
#